data_1fde2f726f819a6e53b2b8cf756e1dc6
#
_entry.id   1fde2f726f819a6e53b2b8cf756e1dc6
#
_cell.length_a   1.000
_cell.length_b   1.000
_cell.length_c   1.000
_cell.angle_alpha   90.00
_cell.angle_beta   90.00
_cell.angle_gamma   90.00
#
_symmetry.space_group_name_H-M   'P 1'
#
loop_
_entity.id
_entity.type
_entity.pdbx_description
1 polymer ?
#
loop_
_entity_poly.entity_id
_entity_poly.type
_entity_poly.pdbx_seq_one_letter_code
_entity_poly.pdbx_strand_id
1 'polypeptide(L)'
;SGIEAAKKWTASNGLPSERVVILAPRFMEKVDAPGAGTLWWNNTELEARGIWRGGADSDPRADPGKHRVVSSFTALDVLIESLLAGKKAGRLPMLSRIALAGHSSGGQIIQRHALFTRIDEAAARLDSTLNVSIRHLPANPSSYCSLDGKRVDAKSGAVATPSASFVARCAGYNSWHFGTDAERWPLPPRCASFPGGTKAAVALFATRTMKYMQGGNDTCACNQERGQYENVRDDPCTCESHGLETTCSDEIGGSYRLMRGRNYWKTLGEVYGGAQPPSHSLSVVPNVGHDHTLLWQSTEGIAAIFGA
;
A
#
# COMPACT_ATOMS: atom_id res chain seq x y z
N SER A 1 -7.66 9.49 -14.21
CA SER A 1 -6.66 8.95 -13.28
C SER A 1 -5.53 8.22 -14.02
N GLY A 2 -5.32 6.90 -13.84
CA GLY A 2 -4.24 6.15 -14.50
C GLY A 2 -4.28 6.18 -16.03
N ILE A 3 -5.46 6.13 -16.63
CA ILE A 3 -5.65 6.24 -18.08
C ILE A 3 -5.16 7.60 -18.59
N GLU A 4 -5.52 8.68 -17.93
CA GLU A 4 -5.10 10.02 -18.31
C GLU A 4 -3.60 10.25 -18.12
N ALA A 5 -3.02 9.69 -17.04
CA ALA A 5 -1.58 9.69 -16.84
C ALA A 5 -0.84 8.93 -17.96
N ALA A 6 -1.37 7.77 -18.39
CA ALA A 6 -0.81 7.01 -19.50
C ALA A 6 -0.89 7.77 -20.82
N LYS A 7 -2.04 8.37 -21.13
CA LYS A 7 -2.21 9.20 -22.33
C LYS A 7 -1.23 10.38 -22.35
N LYS A 8 -1.10 11.08 -21.22
CA LYS A 8 -0.18 12.21 -21.10
C LYS A 8 1.27 11.77 -21.31
N TRP A 9 1.67 10.65 -20.68
CA TRP A 9 3.03 10.13 -20.83
C TRP A 9 3.33 9.68 -22.26
N THR A 10 2.44 8.90 -22.90
CA THR A 10 2.65 8.43 -24.27
C THR A 10 2.72 9.58 -25.26
N ALA A 11 1.82 10.57 -25.14
CA ALA A 11 1.84 11.77 -25.97
C ALA A 11 3.15 12.56 -25.83
N SER A 12 3.63 12.76 -24.58
CA SER A 12 4.87 13.51 -24.31
C SER A 12 6.14 12.79 -24.80
N ASN A 13 6.07 11.48 -25.05
CA ASN A 13 7.21 10.68 -25.53
C ASN A 13 7.04 10.21 -26.97
N GLY A 14 6.04 10.69 -27.71
CA GLY A 14 5.76 10.29 -29.08
C GLY A 14 5.46 8.79 -29.23
N LEU A 15 4.91 8.17 -28.18
CA LEU A 15 4.59 6.74 -28.18
C LEU A 15 3.10 6.49 -28.43
N PRO A 16 2.73 5.40 -29.10
CA PRO A 16 1.33 5.03 -29.23
C PRO A 16 0.76 4.60 -27.87
N SER A 17 -0.53 4.91 -27.64
CA SER A 17 -1.22 4.60 -26.38
C SER A 17 -1.27 3.10 -26.04
N GLU A 18 -1.21 2.26 -27.08
CA GLU A 18 -1.20 0.79 -26.99
C GLU A 18 0.06 0.21 -26.30
N ARG A 19 1.05 1.05 -26.03
CA ARG A 19 2.24 0.69 -25.25
C ARG A 19 1.96 0.52 -23.75
N VAL A 20 0.80 0.98 -23.27
CA VAL A 20 0.42 0.91 -21.86
C VAL A 20 -0.86 0.10 -21.71
N VAL A 21 -0.81 -0.96 -20.90
CA VAL A 21 -1.98 -1.73 -20.47
C VAL A 21 -2.30 -1.34 -19.02
N ILE A 22 -3.56 -1.01 -18.74
CA ILE A 22 -4.03 -0.68 -17.40
C ILE A 22 -4.99 -1.77 -16.94
N LEU A 23 -4.66 -2.37 -15.81
CA LEU A 23 -5.50 -3.33 -15.11
C LEU A 23 -5.94 -2.72 -13.77
N ALA A 24 -7.24 -2.71 -13.51
CA ALA A 24 -7.82 -2.17 -12.29
C ALA A 24 -8.59 -3.27 -11.54
N PRO A 25 -7.92 -4.09 -10.73
CA PRO A 25 -8.59 -5.12 -9.95
C PRO A 25 -9.52 -4.46 -8.94
N ARG A 26 -10.76 -4.96 -8.83
CA ARG A 26 -11.74 -4.54 -7.85
C ARG A 26 -11.77 -5.56 -6.70
N PHE A 27 -11.38 -5.13 -5.52
CA PHE A 27 -11.57 -5.89 -4.30
C PHE A 27 -12.98 -5.64 -3.78
N MET A 28 -13.88 -6.57 -4.06
CA MET A 28 -15.29 -6.47 -3.67
C MET A 28 -15.45 -6.67 -2.16
N GLU A 29 -16.41 -5.98 -1.58
CA GLU A 29 -16.87 -6.17 -0.22
C GLU A 29 -18.32 -6.69 -0.24
N LYS A 30 -18.83 -7.18 0.89
CA LYS A 30 -20.22 -7.68 0.96
C LYS A 30 -21.24 -6.60 0.54
N VAL A 31 -20.98 -5.35 0.89
CA VAL A 31 -21.81 -4.19 0.55
C VAL A 31 -21.90 -3.93 -0.96
N ASP A 32 -20.92 -4.38 -1.73
CA ASP A 32 -20.93 -4.27 -3.19
C ASP A 32 -21.88 -5.28 -3.87
N ALA A 33 -22.58 -6.10 -3.10
CA ALA A 33 -23.48 -7.16 -3.59
C ALA A 33 -22.81 -8.04 -4.66
N PRO A 34 -21.69 -8.72 -4.35
CA PRO A 34 -20.96 -9.52 -5.31
C PRO A 34 -21.83 -10.65 -5.86
N GLY A 35 -21.78 -10.87 -7.18
CA GLY A 35 -22.46 -11.99 -7.82
C GLY A 35 -21.89 -13.35 -7.41
N ALA A 36 -22.64 -14.43 -7.68
CA ALA A 36 -22.21 -15.78 -7.36
C ALA A 36 -20.85 -16.10 -8.01
N GLY A 37 -19.93 -16.67 -7.25
CA GLY A 37 -18.58 -17.03 -7.69
C GLY A 37 -17.60 -15.85 -7.75
N THR A 38 -18.01 -14.64 -7.35
CA THR A 38 -17.13 -13.48 -7.23
C THR A 38 -16.48 -13.47 -5.85
N LEU A 39 -15.16 -13.39 -5.80
CA LEU A 39 -14.45 -13.24 -4.53
C LEU A 39 -14.79 -11.89 -3.89
N TRP A 40 -14.98 -11.89 -2.59
CA TRP A 40 -15.17 -10.67 -1.80
C TRP A 40 -14.55 -10.83 -0.40
N TRP A 41 -14.26 -9.70 0.22
CA TRP A 41 -13.60 -9.63 1.53
C TRP A 41 -14.44 -8.84 2.51
N ASN A 42 -14.26 -9.11 3.78
CA ASN A 42 -14.84 -8.26 4.83
C ASN A 42 -14.06 -6.94 4.94
N ASN A 43 -14.74 -5.90 5.40
CA ASN A 43 -14.14 -4.56 5.64
C ASN A 43 -14.33 -4.12 7.09
N THR A 44 -14.53 -5.03 8.03
CA THR A 44 -14.67 -4.71 9.44
C THR A 44 -13.33 -4.82 10.13
N GLU A 45 -12.84 -3.69 10.70
CA GLU A 45 -11.58 -3.60 11.43
C GLU A 45 -11.54 -4.49 12.67
N LEU A 46 -12.69 -4.80 13.26
CA LEU A 46 -12.83 -5.70 14.41
C LEU A 46 -12.35 -7.12 14.10
N GLU A 47 -12.33 -7.49 12.82
CA GLU A 47 -11.73 -8.71 12.34
C GLU A 47 -10.52 -8.35 11.46
N ALA A 48 -9.40 -8.03 12.07
CA ALA A 48 -8.14 -7.70 11.37
C ALA A 48 -7.73 -8.75 10.31
N ARG A 49 -8.34 -9.91 10.34
CA ARG A 49 -8.21 -10.99 9.36
C ARG A 49 -9.03 -10.77 8.09
N GLY A 50 -10.04 -9.89 8.12
CA GLY A 50 -11.04 -9.74 7.04
C GLY A 50 -10.77 -8.62 6.04
N ILE A 51 -9.80 -7.77 6.26
CA ILE A 51 -9.57 -6.57 5.47
C ILE A 51 -8.70 -6.90 4.24
N TRP A 52 -9.25 -6.67 3.03
CA TRP A 52 -8.47 -6.85 1.80
C TRP A 52 -7.21 -6.00 1.76
N ARG A 53 -7.22 -4.82 2.37
CA ARG A 53 -6.04 -3.93 2.50
C ARG A 53 -4.88 -4.55 3.31
N GLY A 54 -5.17 -5.54 4.13
CA GLY A 54 -4.22 -6.24 4.99
C GLY A 54 -3.81 -7.63 4.49
N GLY A 55 -4.16 -8.02 3.28
CA GLY A 55 -3.81 -9.34 2.76
C GLY A 55 -4.67 -10.48 3.28
N ALA A 56 -5.83 -10.16 3.85
CA ALA A 56 -6.76 -11.17 4.38
C ALA A 56 -7.26 -12.11 3.29
N ASP A 57 -7.71 -13.27 3.73
CA ASP A 57 -8.41 -14.22 2.89
C ASP A 57 -9.81 -13.73 2.53
N SER A 58 -10.30 -14.06 1.34
CA SER A 58 -11.66 -13.80 0.92
C SER A 58 -12.65 -14.54 1.84
N ASP A 59 -13.87 -14.04 1.93
CA ASP A 59 -14.91 -14.72 2.70
C ASP A 59 -15.20 -16.10 2.11
N PRO A 60 -15.24 -17.17 2.91
CA PRO A 60 -15.49 -18.52 2.42
C PRO A 60 -16.87 -18.68 1.75
N ARG A 61 -17.83 -17.77 2.03
CA ARG A 61 -19.14 -17.74 1.37
C ARG A 61 -19.06 -17.22 -0.08
N ALA A 62 -17.92 -16.64 -0.47
CA ALA A 62 -17.71 -16.18 -1.83
C ALA A 62 -17.61 -17.33 -2.86
N ASP A 63 -17.23 -18.54 -2.42
CA ASP A 63 -17.19 -19.75 -3.28
C ASP A 63 -18.04 -20.87 -2.66
N PRO A 64 -19.39 -20.77 -2.76
CA PRO A 64 -20.30 -21.76 -2.19
C PRO A 64 -20.05 -23.15 -2.79
N GLY A 65 -19.81 -24.12 -1.94
CA GLY A 65 -19.57 -25.51 -2.31
C GLY A 65 -18.10 -25.92 -2.47
N LYS A 66 -17.16 -24.97 -2.62
CA LYS A 66 -15.72 -25.27 -2.60
C LYS A 66 -15.01 -24.68 -1.39
N HIS A 67 -15.60 -23.67 -0.74
CA HIS A 67 -15.08 -22.98 0.45
C HIS A 67 -13.60 -22.55 0.31
N ARG A 68 -13.15 -22.33 -0.92
CA ARG A 68 -11.78 -21.87 -1.17
C ARG A 68 -11.69 -20.39 -0.84
N VAL A 69 -10.67 -20.05 -0.09
CA VAL A 69 -10.34 -18.68 0.24
C VAL A 69 -9.07 -18.26 -0.50
N VAL A 70 -9.01 -16.99 -0.87
CA VAL A 70 -7.88 -16.40 -1.59
C VAL A 70 -7.47 -15.13 -0.88
N SER A 71 -6.23 -15.05 -0.44
CA SER A 71 -5.68 -13.80 0.09
C SER A 71 -5.69 -12.73 -1.00
N SER A 72 -6.03 -11.50 -0.62
CA SER A 72 -5.96 -10.35 -1.54
C SER A 72 -4.54 -10.15 -2.10
N PHE A 73 -3.50 -10.50 -1.33
CA PHE A 73 -2.12 -10.48 -1.82
C PHE A 73 -1.86 -11.58 -2.84
N THR A 74 -2.43 -12.78 -2.64
CA THR A 74 -2.36 -13.84 -3.64
C THR A 74 -3.05 -13.43 -4.94
N ALA A 75 -4.17 -12.72 -4.86
CA ALA A 75 -4.86 -12.22 -6.05
C ALA A 75 -3.97 -11.24 -6.85
N LEU A 76 -3.24 -10.36 -6.18
CA LEU A 76 -2.26 -9.47 -6.83
C LEU A 76 -1.07 -10.26 -7.41
N ASP A 77 -0.51 -11.20 -6.66
CA ASP A 77 0.59 -12.03 -7.15
C ASP A 77 0.20 -12.80 -8.42
N VAL A 78 -0.97 -13.45 -8.43
CA VAL A 78 -1.47 -14.19 -9.60
C VAL A 78 -1.66 -13.28 -10.82
N LEU A 79 -2.13 -12.04 -10.62
CA LEU A 79 -2.23 -11.07 -11.69
C LEU A 79 -0.86 -10.73 -12.30
N ILE A 80 0.13 -10.49 -11.47
CA ILE A 80 1.50 -10.19 -11.90
C ILE A 80 2.12 -11.43 -12.60
N GLU A 81 1.98 -12.61 -12.02
CA GLU A 81 2.44 -13.87 -12.61
C GLU A 81 1.82 -14.11 -14.00
N SER A 82 0.53 -13.78 -14.16
CA SER A 82 -0.16 -13.89 -15.46
C SER A 82 0.45 -12.98 -16.52
N LEU A 83 0.86 -11.75 -16.16
CA LEU A 83 1.55 -10.83 -17.04
C LEU A 83 2.95 -11.35 -17.43
N LEU A 84 3.71 -11.84 -16.46
CA LEU A 84 5.03 -12.45 -16.69
C LEU A 84 4.94 -13.70 -17.58
N ALA A 85 3.96 -14.56 -17.33
CA ALA A 85 3.67 -15.72 -18.17
C ALA A 85 3.24 -15.29 -19.60
N GLY A 86 2.50 -14.20 -19.73
CA GLY A 86 2.16 -13.59 -21.02
C GLY A 86 3.39 -13.13 -21.79
N LYS A 87 4.37 -12.52 -21.13
CA LYS A 87 5.66 -12.17 -21.72
C LYS A 87 6.42 -13.41 -22.18
N LYS A 88 6.58 -14.38 -21.30
CA LYS A 88 7.27 -15.64 -21.63
C LYS A 88 6.66 -16.36 -22.84
N ALA A 89 5.34 -16.34 -22.92
CA ALA A 89 4.60 -16.95 -24.04
C ALA A 89 4.55 -16.08 -25.33
N GLY A 90 5.24 -14.93 -25.35
CA GLY A 90 5.24 -14.05 -26.50
C GLY A 90 3.94 -13.25 -26.73
N ARG A 91 2.96 -13.33 -25.81
CA ARG A 91 1.73 -12.53 -25.90
C ARG A 91 1.93 -11.06 -25.51
N LEU A 92 2.93 -10.80 -24.64
CA LEU A 92 3.33 -9.46 -24.21
C LEU A 92 4.84 -9.26 -24.42
N PRO A 93 5.34 -9.34 -25.66
CA PRO A 93 6.80 -9.42 -25.92
C PRO A 93 7.52 -8.14 -25.46
N MET A 94 6.86 -7.00 -25.51
CA MET A 94 7.43 -5.70 -25.12
C MET A 94 7.25 -5.36 -23.65
N LEU A 95 6.67 -6.23 -22.82
CA LEU A 95 6.51 -5.99 -21.40
C LEU A 95 7.89 -5.86 -20.73
N SER A 96 8.22 -4.68 -20.26
CA SER A 96 9.49 -4.37 -19.57
C SER A 96 9.27 -3.86 -18.14
N ARG A 97 8.02 -3.47 -17.80
CA ARG A 97 7.71 -2.93 -16.49
C ARG A 97 6.29 -3.26 -16.07
N ILE A 98 6.15 -3.55 -14.77
CA ILE A 98 4.86 -3.66 -14.07
C ILE A 98 4.88 -2.65 -12.94
N ALA A 99 3.92 -1.72 -12.91
CA ALA A 99 3.75 -0.74 -11.85
C ALA A 99 2.46 -1.03 -11.08
N LEU A 100 2.60 -1.40 -9.81
CA LEU A 100 1.48 -1.58 -8.89
C LEU A 100 1.24 -0.24 -8.20
N ALA A 101 0.26 0.51 -8.68
CA ALA A 101 -0.08 1.84 -8.16
C ALA A 101 -1.40 1.78 -7.38
N GLY A 102 -1.41 2.34 -6.18
CA GLY A 102 -2.61 2.41 -5.34
C GLY A 102 -2.67 3.71 -4.56
N HIS A 103 -3.87 4.30 -4.47
CA HIS A 103 -4.12 5.53 -3.72
C HIS A 103 -5.01 5.24 -2.52
N SER A 104 -4.80 5.92 -1.40
CA SER A 104 -5.59 5.77 -0.17
C SER A 104 -5.60 4.31 0.32
N SER A 105 -6.75 3.65 0.40
CA SER A 105 -6.87 2.21 0.68
C SER A 105 -6.07 1.34 -0.29
N GLY A 106 -6.01 1.74 -1.58
CA GLY A 106 -5.14 1.13 -2.57
C GLY A 106 -3.65 1.31 -2.24
N GLY A 107 -3.26 2.46 -1.69
CA GLY A 107 -1.89 2.70 -1.20
C GLY A 107 -1.52 1.79 -0.03
N GLN A 108 -2.46 1.55 0.87
CA GLN A 108 -2.28 0.64 2.01
C GLN A 108 -2.00 -0.80 1.55
N ILE A 109 -2.81 -1.34 0.62
CA ILE A 109 -2.59 -2.70 0.13
C ILE A 109 -1.25 -2.79 -0.61
N ILE A 110 -0.89 -1.82 -1.44
CA ILE A 110 0.38 -1.86 -2.19
C ILE A 110 1.60 -1.88 -1.26
N GLN A 111 1.61 -1.06 -0.19
CA GLN A 111 2.71 -1.04 0.76
C GLN A 111 2.83 -2.39 1.51
N ARG A 112 1.70 -2.92 1.99
CA ARG A 112 1.66 -4.18 2.75
C ARG A 112 1.90 -5.40 1.84
N HIS A 113 1.37 -5.40 0.62
CA HIS A 113 1.67 -6.41 -0.39
C HIS A 113 3.16 -6.43 -0.70
N ALA A 114 3.78 -5.26 -0.92
CA ALA A 114 5.21 -5.17 -1.17
C ALA A 114 6.05 -5.78 -0.03
N LEU A 115 5.56 -5.80 1.22
CA LEU A 115 6.27 -6.44 2.32
C LEU A 115 6.22 -7.98 2.23
N PHE A 116 5.09 -8.56 1.81
CA PHE A 116 4.85 -10.02 1.88
C PHE A 116 4.61 -10.69 0.52
N THR A 117 4.77 -9.99 -0.62
CA THR A 117 4.66 -10.62 -1.94
C THR A 117 5.76 -11.66 -2.15
N ARG A 118 5.44 -12.70 -2.90
CA ARG A 118 6.39 -13.75 -3.35
C ARG A 118 6.69 -13.65 -4.84
N ILE A 119 6.42 -12.51 -5.42
CA ILE A 119 6.53 -12.35 -6.88
C ILE A 119 7.96 -12.50 -7.39
N ASP A 120 8.95 -12.15 -6.58
CA ASP A 120 10.37 -12.31 -6.95
C ASP A 120 10.73 -13.78 -7.15
N GLU A 121 10.25 -14.65 -6.24
CA GLU A 121 10.41 -16.11 -6.36
C GLU A 121 9.63 -16.66 -7.57
N ALA A 122 8.42 -16.17 -7.79
CA ALA A 122 7.58 -16.58 -8.90
C ALA A 122 8.19 -16.17 -10.25
N ALA A 123 8.70 -14.94 -10.35
CA ALA A 123 9.40 -14.46 -11.54
C ALA A 123 10.65 -15.30 -11.84
N ALA A 124 11.45 -15.61 -10.82
CA ALA A 124 12.64 -16.45 -10.97
C ALA A 124 12.29 -17.88 -11.42
N ARG A 125 11.20 -18.47 -10.88
CA ARG A 125 10.72 -19.79 -11.31
C ARG A 125 10.18 -19.81 -12.74
N LEU A 126 9.54 -18.72 -13.18
CA LEU A 126 9.03 -18.61 -14.53
C LEU A 126 10.15 -18.54 -15.56
N ASP A 127 11.05 -17.59 -15.40
CA ASP A 127 12.21 -17.39 -16.26
C ASP A 127 13.04 -16.22 -15.71
N SER A 128 14.26 -16.49 -15.27
CA SER A 128 15.17 -15.46 -14.75
C SER A 128 15.64 -14.45 -15.80
N THR A 129 15.39 -14.70 -17.08
CA THR A 129 15.80 -13.83 -18.20
C THR A 129 14.73 -12.85 -18.66
N LEU A 130 13.52 -12.88 -18.05
CA LEU A 130 12.40 -12.04 -18.49
C LEU A 130 12.67 -10.54 -18.45
N ASN A 131 13.58 -10.07 -17.61
CA ASN A 131 13.98 -8.67 -17.48
C ASN A 131 12.76 -7.70 -17.41
N VAL A 132 11.87 -7.95 -16.45
CA VAL A 132 10.72 -7.09 -16.17
C VAL A 132 10.92 -6.44 -14.82
N SER A 133 10.98 -5.12 -14.78
CA SER A 133 11.02 -4.37 -13.53
C SER A 133 9.63 -4.31 -12.88
N ILE A 134 9.57 -4.54 -11.56
CA ILE A 134 8.33 -4.43 -10.78
C ILE A 134 8.50 -3.28 -9.80
N ARG A 135 7.51 -2.36 -9.76
CA ARG A 135 7.50 -1.20 -8.88
C ARG A 135 6.23 -1.18 -8.06
N HIS A 136 6.34 -0.74 -6.82
CA HIS A 136 5.22 -0.54 -5.91
C HIS A 136 5.08 0.96 -5.61
N LEU A 137 3.91 1.50 -5.89
CA LEU A 137 3.62 2.93 -5.76
C LEU A 137 2.47 3.16 -4.74
N PRO A 138 2.75 3.10 -3.44
CA PRO A 138 1.76 3.47 -2.43
C PRO A 138 1.62 4.99 -2.37
N ALA A 139 0.41 5.49 -2.61
CA ALA A 139 0.08 6.91 -2.62
C ALA A 139 -0.95 7.27 -1.56
N ASN A 140 -0.67 8.28 -0.75
CA ASN A 140 -1.55 8.81 0.30
C ASN A 140 -2.26 7.73 1.16
N PRO A 141 -1.62 6.65 1.60
CA PRO A 141 -2.28 5.69 2.48
C PRO A 141 -2.65 6.34 3.80
N SER A 142 -3.80 5.96 4.38
CA SER A 142 -4.18 6.46 5.71
C SER A 142 -3.37 5.79 6.82
N SER A 143 -2.83 4.60 6.59
CA SER A 143 -1.92 3.93 7.51
C SER A 143 -0.85 3.12 6.78
N TYR A 144 0.25 2.88 7.46
CA TYR A 144 1.37 2.06 6.99
C TYR A 144 1.58 0.87 7.92
N CYS A 145 2.08 -0.23 7.38
CA CYS A 145 2.67 -1.28 8.20
C CYS A 145 4.11 -0.88 8.57
N SER A 146 4.33 -0.53 9.81
CA SER A 146 5.67 -0.27 10.34
C SER A 146 6.45 -1.57 10.47
N LEU A 147 7.76 -1.50 10.20
CA LEU A 147 8.60 -2.70 10.14
C LEU A 147 9.18 -3.10 11.50
N ASP A 148 9.07 -2.20 12.49
CA ASP A 148 9.42 -2.43 13.90
C ASP A 148 8.44 -1.70 14.82
N GLY A 149 8.69 -1.78 16.15
CA GLY A 149 7.86 -1.15 17.18
C GLY A 149 8.12 0.35 17.39
N LYS A 150 9.06 0.96 16.66
CA LYS A 150 9.37 2.39 16.84
C LYS A 150 8.43 3.28 16.04
N ARG A 151 8.23 4.49 16.52
CA ARG A 151 7.44 5.53 15.85
C ARG A 151 8.12 6.88 16.05
N VAL A 152 7.74 7.87 15.25
CA VAL A 152 8.18 9.25 15.47
C VAL A 152 7.45 9.81 16.69
N ASP A 153 8.19 10.21 17.71
CA ASP A 153 7.64 10.91 18.85
C ASP A 153 7.19 12.31 18.46
N ALA A 154 5.93 12.63 18.72
CA ALA A 154 5.32 13.89 18.27
C ALA A 154 5.94 15.15 18.89
N LYS A 155 6.56 15.03 20.08
CA LYS A 155 7.16 16.17 20.80
C LYS A 155 8.60 16.43 20.38
N SER A 156 9.41 15.39 20.34
CA SER A 156 10.83 15.49 20.02
C SER A 156 11.13 15.35 18.53
N GLY A 157 10.21 14.78 17.78
CA GLY A 157 10.44 14.40 16.38
C GLY A 157 11.41 13.22 16.22
N ALA A 158 11.93 12.63 17.30
CA ALA A 158 12.84 11.49 17.23
C ALA A 158 12.08 10.17 16.96
N VAL A 159 12.75 9.20 16.33
CA VAL A 159 12.22 7.84 16.22
C VAL A 159 12.54 7.09 17.52
N ALA A 160 11.52 6.65 18.22
CA ALA A 160 11.64 6.02 19.52
C ALA A 160 10.56 4.95 19.73
N THR A 161 10.79 4.07 20.69
CA THR A 161 9.74 3.19 21.21
C THR A 161 8.70 4.03 21.94
N PRO A 162 7.40 3.87 21.66
CA PRO A 162 6.34 4.59 22.36
C PRO A 162 6.38 4.34 23.87
N SER A 163 5.92 5.33 24.64
CA SER A 163 5.90 5.20 26.10
C SER A 163 5.05 4.02 26.57
N ALA A 164 5.41 3.42 27.71
CA ALA A 164 4.64 2.32 28.30
C ALA A 164 3.16 2.70 28.54
N SER A 165 2.89 3.95 28.91
CA SER A 165 1.52 4.45 29.09
C SER A 165 0.75 4.53 27.77
N PHE A 166 1.39 4.84 26.66
CA PHE A 166 0.76 4.77 25.33
C PHE A 166 0.50 3.32 24.95
N VAL A 167 1.48 2.44 25.06
CA VAL A 167 1.36 1.01 24.72
C VAL A 167 0.22 0.35 25.50
N ALA A 168 0.07 0.68 26.79
CA ALA A 168 -1.03 0.17 27.62
C ALA A 168 -2.42 0.59 27.11
N ARG A 169 -2.56 1.80 26.55
CA ARG A 169 -3.83 2.29 25.98
C ARG A 169 -4.06 1.83 24.53
N CYS A 170 -3.00 1.54 23.82
CA CYS A 170 -3.02 1.20 22.39
C CYS A 170 -2.20 -0.07 22.12
N ALA A 171 -2.55 -1.16 22.77
CA ALA A 171 -1.78 -2.41 22.72
C ALA A 171 -1.66 -3.01 21.32
N GLY A 172 -2.53 -2.62 20.36
CA GLY A 172 -2.48 -3.05 18.97
C GLY A 172 -1.67 -2.16 18.03
N TYR A 173 -0.99 -1.12 18.52
CA TYR A 173 -0.34 -0.11 17.68
C TYR A 173 0.70 -0.69 16.70
N ASN A 174 1.31 -1.81 17.03
CA ASN A 174 2.31 -2.49 16.22
C ASN A 174 1.86 -3.86 15.72
N SER A 175 0.62 -4.24 16.01
CA SER A 175 0.04 -5.47 15.47
C SER A 175 -0.38 -5.28 14.01
N TRP A 176 -0.51 -6.39 13.30
CA TRP A 176 -1.00 -6.37 11.93
C TRP A 176 -2.36 -5.66 11.87
N HIS A 177 -2.58 -4.77 10.97
CA HIS A 177 -1.81 -4.34 9.79
C HIS A 177 -1.03 -3.01 9.98
N PHE A 178 -0.91 -2.52 11.19
CA PHE A 178 -0.16 -1.30 11.56
C PHE A 178 1.32 -1.55 11.78
N GLY A 179 1.67 -2.79 12.03
CA GLY A 179 3.03 -3.26 12.21
C GLY A 179 3.14 -4.74 11.94
N THR A 180 4.30 -5.29 12.22
CA THR A 180 4.64 -6.69 11.95
C THR A 180 4.52 -7.61 13.17
N ASP A 181 4.10 -7.07 14.30
CA ASP A 181 3.88 -7.84 15.53
C ASP A 181 2.58 -8.65 15.41
N ALA A 182 2.65 -9.91 15.78
CA ALA A 182 1.52 -10.83 15.73
C ALA A 182 0.86 -11.09 17.12
N GLU A 183 1.31 -10.42 18.18
CA GLU A 183 0.86 -10.72 19.53
C GLU A 183 -0.64 -10.50 19.74
N ARG A 184 -1.17 -9.37 19.28
CA ARG A 184 -2.59 -9.05 19.46
C ARG A 184 -3.46 -9.47 18.28
N TRP A 185 -3.00 -9.17 17.07
CA TRP A 185 -3.68 -9.55 15.83
C TRP A 185 -2.73 -10.36 14.96
N PRO A 186 -3.01 -11.64 14.76
CA PRO A 186 -2.11 -12.49 13.99
C PRO A 186 -2.04 -12.03 12.54
N LEU A 187 -0.88 -12.25 11.96
CA LEU A 187 -0.71 -12.11 10.52
C LEU A 187 -1.71 -12.99 9.75
N PRO A 188 -2.25 -12.53 8.61
CA PRO A 188 -2.99 -13.41 7.71
C PRO A 188 -2.18 -14.66 7.36
N PRO A 189 -2.82 -15.80 7.09
CA PRO A 189 -2.12 -17.06 6.81
C PRO A 189 -1.06 -16.94 5.72
N ARG A 190 -1.34 -16.16 4.68
CA ARG A 190 -0.42 -15.84 3.59
C ARG A 190 0.84 -15.16 4.07
N CYS A 191 0.74 -14.19 4.99
CA CYS A 191 1.86 -13.46 5.56
C CYS A 191 2.61 -14.29 6.61
N ALA A 192 1.87 -14.99 7.48
CA ALA A 192 2.43 -15.87 8.50
C ALA A 192 3.27 -17.01 7.91
N SER A 193 2.91 -17.49 6.72
CA SER A 193 3.64 -18.54 5.99
C SER A 193 4.76 -18.01 5.09
N PHE A 194 5.19 -16.75 5.26
CA PHE A 194 6.29 -16.19 4.46
C PHE A 194 7.60 -16.93 4.78
N PRO A 195 8.36 -17.38 3.76
CA PRO A 195 9.63 -18.09 3.98
C PRO A 195 10.63 -17.27 4.79
N GLY A 196 11.10 -17.82 5.90
CA GLY A 196 11.98 -17.10 6.83
C GLY A 196 11.27 -16.08 7.73
N GLY A 197 9.93 -16.02 7.68
CA GLY A 197 9.12 -15.17 8.54
C GLY A 197 9.24 -13.67 8.26
N THR A 198 8.75 -12.86 9.18
CA THR A 198 8.71 -11.40 9.08
C THR A 198 10.10 -10.78 8.90
N LYS A 199 11.12 -11.31 9.58
CA LYS A 199 12.50 -10.80 9.45
C LYS A 199 13.01 -10.92 8.01
N ALA A 200 12.77 -12.05 7.37
CA ALA A 200 13.14 -12.25 5.96
C ALA A 200 12.31 -11.36 5.03
N ALA A 201 11.01 -11.19 5.30
CA ALA A 201 10.15 -10.27 4.55
C ALA A 201 10.67 -8.82 4.61
N VAL A 202 11.03 -8.33 5.80
CA VAL A 202 11.62 -6.99 6.01
C VAL A 202 12.95 -6.84 5.26
N ALA A 203 13.83 -7.85 5.30
CA ALA A 203 15.08 -7.80 4.58
C ALA A 203 14.86 -7.75 3.05
N LEU A 204 13.95 -8.55 2.52
CA LEU A 204 13.63 -8.57 1.09
C LEU A 204 12.91 -7.27 0.66
N PHE A 205 12.09 -6.69 1.52
CA PHE A 205 11.41 -5.42 1.25
C PHE A 205 12.38 -4.29 0.90
N ALA A 206 13.57 -4.26 1.52
CA ALA A 206 14.61 -3.27 1.22
C ALA A 206 15.10 -3.33 -0.23
N THR A 207 15.00 -4.46 -0.90
CA THR A 207 15.47 -4.64 -2.29
C THR A 207 14.42 -4.27 -3.33
N ARG A 208 13.16 -4.16 -2.93
CA ARG A 208 12.04 -3.86 -3.83
C ARG A 208 12.02 -2.40 -4.25
N THR A 209 11.59 -2.13 -5.46
CA THR A 209 11.44 -0.74 -5.93
C THR A 209 10.16 -0.14 -5.36
N MET A 210 10.31 0.78 -4.41
CA MET A 210 9.22 1.48 -3.74
C MET A 210 9.22 2.96 -4.11
N LYS A 211 8.10 3.46 -4.62
CA LYS A 211 7.89 4.86 -4.98
C LYS A 211 6.74 5.41 -4.15
N TYR A 212 7.03 5.86 -2.93
CA TYR A 212 6.02 6.48 -2.06
C TYR A 212 5.62 7.85 -2.62
N MET A 213 4.33 8.13 -2.63
CA MET A 213 3.80 9.39 -3.13
C MET A 213 2.85 10.03 -2.11
N GLN A 214 3.03 11.34 -1.90
CA GLN A 214 2.19 12.11 -0.98
C GLN A 214 1.71 13.39 -1.66
N GLY A 215 0.44 13.73 -1.46
CA GLY A 215 -0.05 15.07 -1.76
C GLY A 215 0.42 16.05 -0.69
N GLY A 216 1.03 17.17 -1.11
CA GLY A 216 1.55 18.18 -0.20
C GLY A 216 0.49 18.91 0.62
N ASN A 217 -0.77 18.88 0.17
CA ASN A 217 -1.94 19.42 0.86
C ASN A 217 -2.84 18.31 1.44
N ASP A 218 -2.42 17.04 1.48
CA ASP A 218 -3.17 15.97 2.17
C ASP A 218 -2.95 16.06 3.69
N THR A 219 -3.42 17.18 4.25
CA THR A 219 -3.20 17.64 5.63
C THR A 219 -4.49 17.68 6.46
N CYS A 220 -5.56 17.06 5.97
CA CYS A 220 -6.83 16.97 6.69
C CYS A 220 -6.69 16.07 7.91
N ALA A 221 -6.71 16.68 9.09
CA ALA A 221 -6.73 15.99 10.38
C ALA A 221 -8.17 15.80 10.84
N CYS A 222 -8.51 14.59 11.26
CA CYS A 222 -9.82 14.25 11.80
C CYS A 222 -9.71 13.85 13.25
N ASN A 223 -10.35 14.59 14.15
CA ASN A 223 -10.49 14.20 15.55
C ASN A 223 -11.93 13.82 15.84
N GLN A 224 -12.24 12.52 15.81
CA GLN A 224 -13.59 12.02 16.06
C GLN A 224 -14.10 12.27 17.50
N GLU A 225 -13.20 12.28 18.49
CA GLU A 225 -13.59 12.49 19.89
C GLU A 225 -14.12 13.89 20.16
N ARG A 226 -13.72 14.88 19.37
CA ARG A 226 -14.10 16.28 19.55
C ARG A 226 -15.15 16.77 18.55
N GLY A 227 -15.48 16.00 17.52
CA GLY A 227 -16.30 16.46 16.40
C GLY A 227 -15.72 17.68 15.69
N GLN A 228 -14.45 17.98 15.94
CA GLN A 228 -13.75 19.16 15.43
C GLN A 228 -12.78 18.75 14.34
N TYR A 229 -12.81 19.51 13.27
CA TYR A 229 -11.90 19.38 12.14
C TYR A 229 -10.76 20.37 12.35
N GLU A 230 -9.55 19.88 12.53
CA GLU A 230 -8.37 20.72 12.48
C GLU A 230 -7.80 20.69 11.07
N ASN A 231 -8.10 21.74 10.32
CA ASN A 231 -7.43 21.95 9.06
C ASN A 231 -6.09 22.66 9.32
N VAL A 232 -5.00 22.01 8.98
CA VAL A 232 -3.65 22.57 9.15
C VAL A 232 -3.32 23.55 8.00
N ARG A 233 -4.15 23.58 6.96
CA ARG A 233 -4.09 24.50 5.81
C ARG A 233 -5.51 24.79 5.32
N ASP A 234 -5.70 25.91 4.64
CA ASP A 234 -6.98 26.50 4.22
C ASP A 234 -7.87 25.67 3.26
N ASP A 235 -7.66 24.37 3.18
CA ASP A 235 -8.48 23.48 2.37
C ASP A 235 -9.69 22.98 3.17
N PRO A 236 -10.94 23.18 2.69
CA PRO A 236 -12.10 22.66 3.37
C PRO A 236 -12.04 21.13 3.41
N CYS A 237 -11.84 20.55 4.59
CA CYS A 237 -11.84 19.12 4.76
C CYS A 237 -12.91 18.66 5.74
N THR A 238 -13.55 17.54 5.43
CA THR A 238 -14.45 16.84 6.34
C THR A 238 -13.93 15.41 6.56
N CYS A 239 -14.11 14.85 7.75
CA CYS A 239 -13.72 13.47 8.01
C CYS A 239 -14.43 12.50 7.07
N GLU A 240 -15.67 12.76 6.74
CA GLU A 240 -16.48 11.95 5.85
C GLU A 240 -15.92 11.92 4.42
N SER A 241 -15.49 13.06 3.89
CA SER A 241 -14.99 13.18 2.53
C SER A 241 -13.60 12.55 2.34
N HIS A 242 -12.81 12.46 3.40
CA HIS A 242 -11.41 12.00 3.31
C HIS A 242 -11.16 10.61 3.90
N GLY A 243 -12.13 10.01 4.63
CA GLY A 243 -12.04 8.65 5.16
C GLY A 243 -10.73 8.37 5.92
N LEU A 244 -10.27 9.34 6.73
CA LEU A 244 -9.04 9.17 7.52
C LEU A 244 -9.33 8.23 8.68
N GLU A 245 -8.59 7.15 8.78
CA GLU A 245 -8.62 6.25 9.95
C GLU A 245 -8.03 6.97 11.16
N THR A 246 -8.72 6.87 12.31
CA THR A 246 -8.42 7.63 13.55
C THR A 246 -8.30 6.73 14.78
N THR A 247 -7.99 5.45 14.58
CA THR A 247 -7.65 4.59 15.71
C THR A 247 -6.32 5.04 16.35
N CYS A 248 -6.09 4.70 17.59
CA CYS A 248 -4.82 5.05 18.25
C CYS A 248 -3.59 4.48 17.51
N SER A 249 -3.76 3.37 16.79
CA SER A 249 -2.72 2.76 15.96
C SER A 249 -2.41 3.58 14.70
N ASP A 250 -3.40 4.29 14.17
CA ASP A 250 -3.23 5.22 13.04
C ASP A 250 -2.64 6.55 13.51
N GLU A 251 -3.17 7.10 14.59
CA GLU A 251 -2.82 8.43 15.10
C GLU A 251 -1.37 8.52 15.57
N ILE A 252 -0.81 7.44 16.10
CA ILE A 252 0.62 7.41 16.45
C ILE A 252 1.53 7.62 15.23
N GLY A 253 1.05 7.31 14.04
CA GLY A 253 1.75 7.60 12.78
C GLY A 253 1.73 9.08 12.41
N GLY A 254 0.78 9.85 12.94
CA GLY A 254 0.58 11.28 12.63
C GLY A 254 -0.90 11.63 12.47
N SER A 255 -1.23 12.92 12.61
CA SER A 255 -2.62 13.41 12.61
C SER A 255 -3.27 13.43 11.23
N TYR A 256 -2.49 13.39 10.15
CA TYR A 256 -2.98 13.43 8.77
C TYR A 256 -2.03 12.64 7.83
N ARG A 257 -2.50 12.32 6.63
CA ARG A 257 -1.80 11.40 5.71
C ARG A 257 -0.39 11.83 5.33
N LEU A 258 -0.19 13.10 5.01
CA LEU A 258 1.14 13.62 4.69
C LEU A 258 2.11 13.44 5.87
N MET A 259 1.66 13.73 7.09
CA MET A 259 2.48 13.51 8.29
C MET A 259 2.78 12.02 8.48
N ARG A 260 1.78 11.15 8.34
CA ARG A 260 1.96 9.69 8.44
C ARG A 260 2.98 9.18 7.43
N GLY A 261 2.91 9.67 6.19
CA GLY A 261 3.88 9.31 5.15
C GLY A 261 5.30 9.75 5.47
N ARG A 262 5.48 10.99 5.95
CA ARG A 262 6.79 11.52 6.36
C ARG A 262 7.35 10.80 7.59
N ASN A 263 6.49 10.51 8.57
CA ASN A 263 6.89 9.79 9.77
C ASN A 263 7.27 8.33 9.45
N TYR A 264 6.47 7.66 8.61
CA TYR A 264 6.82 6.32 8.13
C TYR A 264 8.17 6.33 7.37
N TRP A 265 8.39 7.30 6.48
CA TRP A 265 9.65 7.46 5.77
C TRP A 265 10.84 7.60 6.72
N LYS A 266 10.67 8.38 7.79
CA LYS A 266 11.69 8.56 8.80
C LYS A 266 11.97 7.26 9.58
N THR A 267 10.93 6.55 10.04
CA THR A 267 11.08 5.26 10.73
C THR A 267 11.69 4.20 9.82
N LEU A 268 11.37 4.22 8.53
CA LEU A 268 11.95 3.31 7.54
C LEU A 268 13.48 3.44 7.48
N GLY A 269 14.00 4.66 7.47
CA GLY A 269 15.45 4.90 7.51
C GLY A 269 16.11 4.30 8.76
N GLU A 270 15.51 4.47 9.93
CA GLU A 270 16.04 3.90 11.18
C GLU A 270 16.09 2.36 11.14
N VAL A 271 15.07 1.70 10.58
CA VAL A 271 15.05 0.24 10.46
C VAL A 271 16.24 -0.26 9.62
N TYR A 272 16.65 0.51 8.62
CA TYR A 272 17.75 0.14 7.73
C TYR A 272 19.08 0.87 8.04
N GLY A 273 19.28 1.23 9.28
CA GLY A 273 20.60 1.71 9.76
C GLY A 273 20.86 3.19 9.56
N GLY A 274 19.83 4.02 9.49
CA GLY A 274 19.91 5.49 9.43
C GLY A 274 19.69 6.07 8.02
N ALA A 275 19.54 5.21 6.99
CA ALA A 275 19.24 5.65 5.63
C ALA A 275 18.18 4.75 4.99
N GLN A 276 17.37 5.31 4.11
CA GLN A 276 16.39 4.55 3.34
C GLN A 276 17.11 3.62 2.34
N PRO A 277 16.52 2.46 2.02
CA PRO A 277 17.03 1.60 0.97
C PRO A 277 17.16 2.38 -0.37
N PRO A 278 18.22 2.21 -1.14
CA PRO A 278 18.46 2.97 -2.37
C PRO A 278 17.39 2.74 -3.45
N SER A 279 16.66 1.63 -3.36
CA SER A 279 15.52 1.30 -4.24
C SER A 279 14.21 2.01 -3.85
N HIS A 280 14.19 2.69 -2.70
CA HIS A 280 13.03 3.41 -2.18
C HIS A 280 13.16 4.92 -2.45
N SER A 281 12.04 5.58 -2.74
CA SER A 281 11.97 7.04 -2.83
C SER A 281 10.64 7.56 -2.32
N LEU A 282 10.64 8.80 -1.82
CA LEU A 282 9.43 9.53 -1.42
C LEU A 282 9.34 10.81 -2.25
N SER A 283 8.20 10.99 -2.93
CA SER A 283 7.85 12.23 -3.63
C SER A 283 6.66 12.89 -2.95
N VAL A 284 6.76 14.20 -2.73
CA VAL A 284 5.65 15.02 -2.24
C VAL A 284 5.22 15.94 -3.37
N VAL A 285 4.00 15.77 -3.87
CA VAL A 285 3.46 16.56 -4.96
C VAL A 285 2.88 17.86 -4.39
N PRO A 286 3.43 19.03 -4.73
CA PRO A 286 2.97 20.29 -4.17
C PRO A 286 1.52 20.59 -4.61
N ASN A 287 0.77 21.27 -3.75
CA ASN A 287 -0.60 21.72 -4.00
C ASN A 287 -1.64 20.63 -4.34
N VAL A 288 -1.33 19.38 -4.12
CA VAL A 288 -2.25 18.25 -4.28
C VAL A 288 -2.70 17.78 -2.90
N GLY A 289 -4.00 17.70 -2.68
CA GLY A 289 -4.63 17.11 -1.50
C GLY A 289 -4.82 15.60 -1.62
N HIS A 290 -5.93 15.09 -1.09
CA HIS A 290 -6.30 13.67 -1.22
C HIS A 290 -6.95 13.35 -2.58
N ASP A 291 -6.31 13.75 -3.66
CA ASP A 291 -6.80 13.59 -5.03
C ASP A 291 -5.88 12.69 -5.85
N HIS A 292 -6.39 11.48 -6.15
CA HIS A 292 -5.67 10.49 -6.93
C HIS A 292 -5.44 10.91 -8.39
N THR A 293 -6.34 11.74 -8.95
CA THR A 293 -6.24 12.17 -10.36
C THR A 293 -5.12 13.18 -10.52
N LEU A 294 -5.12 14.22 -9.68
CA LEU A 294 -4.07 15.24 -9.70
C LEU A 294 -2.71 14.62 -9.36
N LEU A 295 -2.68 13.72 -8.38
CA LEU A 295 -1.44 13.05 -7.96
C LEU A 295 -0.81 12.23 -9.09
N TRP A 296 -1.59 11.35 -9.75
CA TRP A 296 -1.04 10.51 -10.83
C TRP A 296 -0.74 11.25 -12.12
N GLN A 297 -1.40 12.40 -12.36
CA GLN A 297 -1.14 13.25 -13.53
C GLN A 297 -0.05 14.29 -13.30
N SER A 298 0.48 14.42 -12.11
CA SER A 298 1.61 15.27 -11.81
C SER A 298 2.90 14.78 -12.51
N THR A 299 3.89 15.65 -12.60
CA THR A 299 5.21 15.28 -13.11
C THR A 299 5.82 14.13 -12.31
N GLU A 300 5.70 14.20 -10.97
CA GLU A 300 6.21 13.20 -10.04
C GLU A 300 5.44 11.87 -10.20
N GLY A 301 4.11 11.91 -10.35
CA GLY A 301 3.27 10.74 -10.56
C GLY A 301 3.59 10.02 -11.87
N ILE A 302 3.72 10.77 -12.95
CA ILE A 302 4.12 10.24 -14.26
C ILE A 302 5.53 9.64 -14.20
N ALA A 303 6.48 10.34 -13.58
CA ALA A 303 7.84 9.83 -13.42
C ALA A 303 7.89 8.57 -12.53
N ALA A 304 7.10 8.48 -11.47
CA ALA A 304 7.04 7.30 -10.61
C ALA A 304 6.51 6.07 -11.37
N ILE A 305 5.46 6.25 -12.18
CA ILE A 305 4.86 5.13 -12.94
C ILE A 305 5.72 4.77 -14.16
N PHE A 306 6.10 5.75 -14.97
CA PHE A 306 6.68 5.55 -16.30
C PHE A 306 8.16 5.93 -16.42
N GLY A 307 8.72 6.68 -15.49
CA GLY A 307 10.12 7.11 -15.50
C GLY A 307 11.12 5.95 -15.44
N ALA A 308 12.37 6.22 -15.80
CA ALA A 308 13.47 5.26 -15.79
C ALA A 308 13.77 4.73 -14.38
#